data_6bf7b2520bb547fb9863f4c08ac75808
#
_entry.id   6bf7b2520bb547fb9863f4c08ac75808
#
_cell.length_a   1.000
_cell.length_b   1.000
_cell.length_c   1.000
_cell.angle_alpha   90.00
_cell.angle_beta   90.00
_cell.angle_gamma   90.00
#
_symmetry.space_group_name_H-M   'P 1'
#
loop_
_entity.id
_entity.type
_entity.pdbx_description
1 polymer ?
#
loop_
_entity_poly.entity_id
_entity_poly.type
_entity_poly.pdbx_seq_one_letter_code
_entity_poly.pdbx_strand_id
1 'polypeptide(L)'
;MEAATQAPSPVPPSPQPAPGHGESQFQYDSFGQQATSIQALTSVGNDLIYAGSFGLGLFRSEDRGVSWTKSGQGVTDPFILTLTTGKDGAIYAGTFRGGVFRSRDQGKSWQAINNGLKHLEIKALLAVSDGVYAGTSDGVYRLVAERWSVVTTGLDDILVHALALSSDGTLFAGTSGKGIMRFKAQSAGWVRQPHGLKDHEGMTENFIRVLTIDSEGGIYAGTFDGGVFCSVDGGVTWRPISRALPNDSIRGILFNSRGLFVATGHGIFKTTDKGRQWVPLNKGLTSMAIQVLIESGAGVFYAGTSDGAFRSDDDGRTWNPINQGLEGGEAPAPFRFR
;
A
#
# COMPACT_ATOMS: atom_id res chain seq x y z
N MET A 1 35.64 51.68 -48.61
CA MET A 1 34.76 50.53 -48.40
C MET A 1 34.96 50.07 -46.97
N GLU A 2 34.09 50.54 -46.11
CA GLU A 2 34.11 50.18 -44.68
C GLU A 2 33.28 48.91 -44.51
N ALA A 3 33.90 47.91 -43.87
CA ALA A 3 33.23 46.69 -43.53
C ALA A 3 32.38 46.89 -42.26
N ALA A 4 31.10 46.71 -42.36
CA ALA A 4 30.19 46.78 -41.27
C ALA A 4 30.34 45.52 -40.39
N THR A 5 30.77 45.71 -39.14
CA THR A 5 30.83 44.66 -38.09
C THR A 5 29.40 44.39 -37.61
N GLN A 6 28.87 43.20 -37.91
CA GLN A 6 27.60 42.71 -37.37
C GLN A 6 27.79 42.39 -35.86
N ALA A 7 26.91 42.93 -35.04
CA ALA A 7 26.82 42.60 -33.62
C ALA A 7 26.32 41.17 -33.43
N PRO A 8 26.79 40.43 -32.40
CA PRO A 8 26.32 39.07 -32.13
C PRO A 8 24.88 39.06 -31.63
N SER A 9 24.12 38.10 -32.15
CA SER A 9 22.73 37.87 -31.74
C SER A 9 22.62 37.53 -30.26
N PRO A 10 21.55 37.92 -29.57
CA PRO A 10 21.40 37.61 -28.13
C PRO A 10 21.23 36.10 -27.94
N VAL A 11 21.96 35.58 -26.97
CA VAL A 11 21.83 34.19 -26.50
C VAL A 11 20.45 34.02 -25.92
N PRO A 12 19.70 32.96 -26.29
CA PRO A 12 18.39 32.67 -25.66
C PRO A 12 18.59 32.38 -24.17
N PRO A 13 17.65 32.80 -23.32
CA PRO A 13 17.72 32.51 -21.88
C PRO A 13 17.71 31.01 -21.65
N SER A 14 18.53 30.55 -20.72
CA SER A 14 18.55 29.17 -20.25
C SER A 14 17.17 28.72 -19.84
N PRO A 15 16.73 27.48 -20.16
CA PRO A 15 15.46 26.98 -19.70
C PRO A 15 15.41 27.01 -18.17
N GLN A 16 14.37 27.62 -17.63
CA GLN A 16 14.09 27.55 -16.18
C GLN A 16 13.92 26.07 -15.81
N PRO A 17 14.46 25.63 -14.66
CA PRO A 17 14.20 24.29 -14.17
C PRO A 17 12.68 24.12 -14.03
N ALA A 18 12.19 22.99 -14.49
CA ALA A 18 10.80 22.58 -14.29
C ALA A 18 10.45 22.67 -12.80
N PRO A 19 9.24 23.06 -12.43
CA PRO A 19 8.83 23.09 -11.04
C PRO A 19 9.08 21.72 -10.44
N GLY A 20 9.89 21.68 -9.37
CA GLY A 20 10.24 20.47 -8.65
C GLY A 20 8.95 19.73 -8.26
N HIS A 21 8.95 18.42 -8.44
CA HIS A 21 7.89 17.53 -7.96
C HIS A 21 7.63 17.84 -6.49
N GLY A 22 6.38 18.21 -6.22
CA GLY A 22 5.91 18.89 -5.05
C GLY A 22 6.48 18.37 -3.73
N GLU A 23 6.94 19.29 -2.95
CA GLU A 23 6.92 19.19 -1.52
C GLU A 23 5.55 18.59 -1.14
N SER A 24 5.57 17.49 -0.40
CA SER A 24 4.34 16.94 0.18
C SER A 24 3.75 18.03 1.04
N GLN A 25 2.74 18.73 0.54
CA GLN A 25 2.00 19.71 1.31
C GLN A 25 1.32 18.94 2.43
N PHE A 26 1.84 19.10 3.65
CA PHE A 26 1.15 18.65 4.84
C PHE A 26 -0.18 19.40 4.89
N GLN A 27 -1.29 18.68 4.74
CA GLN A 27 -2.60 19.27 4.94
C GLN A 27 -2.84 19.44 6.44
N TYR A 28 -3.20 20.65 6.83
CA TYR A 28 -3.67 20.96 8.17
C TYR A 28 -5.20 20.91 8.16
N ASP A 29 -5.79 20.41 9.25
CA ASP A 29 -7.23 20.49 9.43
C ASP A 29 -7.69 21.96 9.66
N SER A 30 -9.00 22.18 9.75
CA SER A 30 -9.59 23.50 9.97
C SER A 30 -9.20 24.15 11.30
N PHE A 31 -8.48 23.43 12.18
CA PHE A 31 -7.96 23.89 13.47
C PHE A 31 -6.44 24.06 13.49
N GLY A 32 -5.76 23.90 12.34
CA GLY A 32 -4.30 24.04 12.21
C GLY A 32 -3.50 22.85 12.73
N GLN A 33 -4.14 21.72 13.00
CA GLN A 33 -3.46 20.47 13.35
C GLN A 33 -3.09 19.69 12.08
N GLN A 34 -1.99 18.96 12.12
CA GLN A 34 -1.56 18.13 11.01
C GLN A 34 -2.52 16.94 10.86
N ALA A 35 -3.18 16.86 9.70
CA ALA A 35 -4.06 15.73 9.38
C ALA A 35 -3.29 14.40 9.45
N THR A 36 -3.87 13.41 10.11
CA THR A 36 -3.23 12.10 10.30
C THR A 36 -3.45 11.23 9.08
N SER A 37 -2.44 11.12 8.21
CA SER A 37 -2.49 10.22 7.05
C SER A 37 -2.31 8.76 7.49
N ILE A 38 -3.36 7.94 7.34
CA ILE A 38 -3.35 6.52 7.68
C ILE A 38 -3.01 5.70 6.43
N GLN A 39 -1.82 5.12 6.42
CA GLN A 39 -1.27 4.35 5.29
C GLN A 39 -1.51 2.85 5.40
N ALA A 40 -1.64 2.34 6.61
CA ALA A 40 -1.77 0.90 6.86
C ALA A 40 -2.80 0.64 7.96
N LEU A 41 -3.58 -0.41 7.77
CA LEU A 41 -4.54 -0.93 8.75
C LEU A 41 -4.41 -2.45 8.83
N THR A 42 -4.58 -3.00 10.01
CA THR A 42 -4.76 -4.46 10.21
C THR A 42 -5.63 -4.70 11.43
N SER A 43 -6.20 -5.90 11.54
CA SER A 43 -7.04 -6.30 12.66
C SER A 43 -6.58 -7.62 13.28
N VAL A 44 -6.86 -7.78 14.58
CA VAL A 44 -6.74 -9.05 15.31
C VAL A 44 -8.10 -9.36 15.91
N GLY A 45 -8.72 -10.41 15.41
CA GLY A 45 -10.12 -10.69 15.74
C GLY A 45 -11.06 -9.59 15.24
N ASN A 46 -12.10 -9.30 16.02
CA ASN A 46 -13.13 -8.33 15.64
C ASN A 46 -12.93 -6.92 16.24
N ASP A 47 -12.24 -6.84 17.38
CA ASP A 47 -12.26 -5.63 18.22
C ASP A 47 -10.93 -4.86 18.20
N LEU A 48 -9.81 -5.57 18.02
CA LEU A 48 -8.49 -4.96 17.97
C LEU A 48 -8.15 -4.50 16.56
N ILE A 49 -7.98 -3.19 16.40
CA ILE A 49 -7.57 -2.56 15.14
C ILE A 49 -6.26 -1.81 15.35
N TYR A 50 -5.37 -1.90 14.37
CA TYR A 50 -4.10 -1.19 14.35
C TYR A 50 -4.04 -0.28 13.14
N ALA A 51 -3.59 0.95 13.36
CA ALA A 51 -3.40 1.93 12.31
C ALA A 51 -1.95 2.40 12.27
N GLY A 52 -1.37 2.39 11.10
CA GLY A 52 -0.05 2.94 10.81
C GLY A 52 -0.19 4.26 10.07
N SER A 53 0.41 5.31 10.62
CA SER A 53 0.40 6.63 10.01
C SER A 53 1.70 6.94 9.30
N PHE A 54 1.67 7.94 8.42
CA PHE A 54 2.85 8.49 7.80
C PHE A 54 3.34 9.71 8.60
N GLY A 55 4.16 9.43 9.63
CA GLY A 55 4.81 10.46 10.45
C GLY A 55 4.42 10.48 11.93
N LEU A 56 3.29 9.87 12.32
CA LEU A 56 2.85 9.81 13.73
C LEU A 56 3.02 8.42 14.37
N GLY A 57 3.51 7.42 13.60
CA GLY A 57 3.76 6.08 14.09
C GLY A 57 2.52 5.20 14.14
N LEU A 58 2.45 4.33 15.15
CA LEU A 58 1.42 3.31 15.32
C LEU A 58 0.37 3.72 16.33
N PHE A 59 -0.87 3.38 16.03
CA PHE A 59 -2.03 3.50 16.91
C PHE A 59 -2.74 2.16 17.02
N ARG A 60 -3.43 1.97 18.14
CA ARG A 60 -4.20 0.79 18.48
C ARG A 60 -5.56 1.20 19.05
N SER A 61 -6.60 0.51 18.63
CA SER A 61 -7.95 0.59 19.17
C SER A 61 -8.36 -0.77 19.73
N GLU A 62 -8.97 -0.79 20.89
CA GLU A 62 -9.56 -1.98 21.53
C GLU A 62 -11.08 -2.01 21.42
N ASP A 63 -11.68 -0.98 20.83
CA ASP A 63 -13.12 -0.72 20.79
C ASP A 63 -13.62 -0.54 19.35
N ARG A 64 -13.02 -1.27 18.41
CA ARG A 64 -13.37 -1.29 16.98
C ARG A 64 -13.22 0.08 16.31
N GLY A 65 -12.22 0.85 16.72
CA GLY A 65 -11.91 2.15 16.12
C GLY A 65 -12.64 3.34 16.75
N VAL A 66 -13.43 3.14 17.80
CA VAL A 66 -14.12 4.27 18.47
C VAL A 66 -13.11 5.22 19.09
N SER A 67 -12.07 4.67 19.73
CA SER A 67 -10.94 5.45 20.26
C SER A 67 -9.60 4.80 19.95
N TRP A 68 -8.55 5.63 19.87
CA TRP A 68 -7.20 5.22 19.54
C TRP A 68 -6.20 5.64 20.61
N THR A 69 -5.23 4.79 20.87
CA THR A 69 -4.09 5.07 21.73
C THR A 69 -2.78 4.82 20.96
N LYS A 70 -1.74 5.57 21.27
CA LYS A 70 -0.40 5.30 20.68
C LYS A 70 0.09 3.92 21.08
N SER A 71 0.65 3.19 20.11
CA SER A 71 1.06 1.78 20.24
C SER A 71 2.48 1.53 19.72
N GLY A 72 3.32 2.57 19.67
CA GLY A 72 4.62 2.51 19.01
C GLY A 72 5.82 2.34 19.95
N GLN A 73 5.65 1.89 21.20
CA GLN A 73 6.78 1.72 22.10
C GLN A 73 7.81 0.73 21.53
N GLY A 74 9.02 1.20 21.23
CA GLY A 74 10.10 0.42 20.60
C GLY A 74 10.19 0.60 19.08
N VAL A 75 9.21 1.23 18.43
CA VAL A 75 9.30 1.61 17.02
C VAL A 75 10.08 2.92 16.89
N THR A 76 11.17 2.89 16.14
CA THR A 76 12.07 4.04 15.98
C THR A 76 11.80 4.88 14.73
N ASP A 77 10.98 4.37 13.79
CA ASP A 77 10.61 5.07 12.56
C ASP A 77 9.09 5.32 12.55
N PRO A 78 8.64 6.59 12.56
CA PRO A 78 7.22 6.92 12.61
C PRO A 78 6.48 6.79 11.27
N PHE A 79 7.19 6.48 10.18
CA PHE A 79 6.61 6.36 8.85
C PHE A 79 6.21 4.91 8.56
N ILE A 80 5.00 4.54 8.99
CA ILE A 80 4.49 3.18 8.83
C ILE A 80 3.89 3.02 7.44
N LEU A 81 4.39 2.05 6.68
CA LEU A 81 3.97 1.83 5.30
C LEU A 81 3.04 0.62 5.15
N THR A 82 3.21 -0.40 5.98
CA THR A 82 2.43 -1.63 5.89
C THR A 82 2.28 -2.30 7.26
N LEU A 83 1.13 -2.95 7.46
CA LEU A 83 0.81 -3.75 8.64
C LEU A 83 0.27 -5.11 8.22
N THR A 84 0.64 -6.15 8.94
CA THR A 84 0.03 -7.48 8.77
C THR A 84 0.00 -8.23 10.11
N THR A 85 -0.92 -9.18 10.22
CA THR A 85 -1.08 -10.01 11.40
C THR A 85 -0.80 -11.46 11.06
N GLY A 86 0.10 -12.10 11.81
CA GLY A 86 0.37 -13.52 11.72
C GLY A 86 -0.74 -14.39 12.33
N LYS A 87 -0.80 -15.66 11.93
CA LYS A 87 -1.77 -16.63 12.50
C LYS A 87 -1.57 -16.88 13.99
N ASP A 88 -0.35 -16.63 14.50
CA ASP A 88 0.01 -16.69 15.92
C ASP A 88 -0.43 -15.45 16.72
N GLY A 89 -1.09 -14.49 16.05
CA GLY A 89 -1.50 -13.22 16.64
C GLY A 89 -0.39 -12.18 16.74
N ALA A 90 0.83 -12.49 16.30
CA ALA A 90 1.90 -11.51 16.21
C ALA A 90 1.59 -10.47 15.14
N ILE A 91 1.91 -9.21 15.41
CA ILE A 91 1.68 -8.10 14.52
C ILE A 91 3.03 -7.64 13.97
N TYR A 92 3.07 -7.36 12.68
CA TYR A 92 4.25 -6.90 11.97
C TYR A 92 3.99 -5.54 11.34
N ALA A 93 4.92 -4.61 11.54
CA ALA A 93 4.89 -3.28 10.95
C ALA A 93 6.12 -3.09 10.07
N GLY A 94 5.90 -2.72 8.82
CA GLY A 94 6.94 -2.32 7.88
C GLY A 94 6.99 -0.80 7.79
N THR A 95 8.21 -0.24 7.82
CA THR A 95 8.45 1.19 7.90
C THR A 95 9.26 1.69 6.70
N PHE A 96 9.38 3.00 6.60
CA PHE A 96 10.11 3.64 5.49
C PHE A 96 11.64 3.49 5.61
N ARG A 97 12.18 3.53 6.85
CA ARG A 97 13.64 3.47 7.10
C ARG A 97 14.04 2.61 8.28
N GLY A 98 13.09 2.17 9.10
CA GLY A 98 13.35 1.40 10.33
C GLY A 98 13.32 -0.11 10.12
N GLY A 99 12.91 -0.60 8.95
CA GLY A 99 12.75 -2.00 8.65
C GLY A 99 11.44 -2.58 9.17
N VAL A 100 11.50 -3.81 9.65
CA VAL A 100 10.35 -4.54 10.20
C VAL A 100 10.40 -4.55 11.72
N PHE A 101 9.26 -4.18 12.33
CA PHE A 101 9.02 -4.33 13.76
C PHE A 101 7.94 -5.37 14.00
N ARG A 102 8.08 -6.12 15.10
CA ARG A 102 7.12 -7.14 15.52
C ARG A 102 6.65 -6.89 16.95
N SER A 103 5.37 -7.05 17.19
CA SER A 103 4.78 -7.15 18.52
C SER A 103 4.18 -8.53 18.74
N ARG A 104 4.38 -9.10 19.93
CA ARG A 104 3.77 -10.35 20.40
C ARG A 104 2.85 -10.16 21.60
N ASP A 105 2.66 -8.92 22.02
CA ASP A 105 1.89 -8.51 23.20
C ASP A 105 0.74 -7.57 22.83
N GLN A 106 0.16 -7.78 21.66
CA GLN A 106 -0.97 -7.00 21.11
C GLN A 106 -0.62 -5.50 20.96
N GLY A 107 0.60 -5.19 20.51
CA GLY A 107 1.02 -3.83 20.22
C GLY A 107 1.45 -3.01 21.45
N LYS A 108 1.57 -3.60 22.64
CA LYS A 108 2.06 -2.89 23.83
C LYS A 108 3.53 -2.54 23.71
N SER A 109 4.32 -3.45 23.12
CA SER A 109 5.72 -3.22 22.79
C SER A 109 6.08 -3.80 21.43
N TRP A 110 7.13 -3.25 20.81
CA TRP A 110 7.60 -3.62 19.47
C TRP A 110 9.10 -3.84 19.48
N GLN A 111 9.54 -4.84 18.77
CA GLN A 111 10.94 -5.18 18.60
C GLN A 111 11.32 -5.14 17.12
N ALA A 112 12.41 -4.47 16.79
CA ALA A 112 13.00 -4.53 15.45
C ALA A 112 13.53 -5.95 15.17
N ILE A 113 13.18 -6.49 14.01
CA ILE A 113 13.57 -7.83 13.56
C ILE A 113 14.26 -7.79 12.20
N ASN A 114 15.31 -6.97 12.07
CA ASN A 114 15.93 -6.64 10.78
C ASN A 114 17.11 -7.53 10.37
N ASN A 115 17.45 -8.53 11.18
CA ASN A 115 18.60 -9.40 10.91
C ASN A 115 18.46 -10.08 9.54
N GLY A 116 19.38 -9.78 8.60
CA GLY A 116 19.41 -10.34 7.26
C GLY A 116 18.75 -9.49 6.17
N LEU A 117 18.05 -8.40 6.51
CA LEU A 117 17.60 -7.41 5.53
C LEU A 117 18.77 -6.54 5.06
N LYS A 118 18.90 -6.34 3.76
CA LYS A 118 19.87 -5.38 3.19
C LYS A 118 19.33 -3.95 3.20
N HIS A 119 18.01 -3.80 2.98
CA HIS A 119 17.32 -2.52 2.92
C HIS A 119 16.19 -2.48 3.92
N LEU A 120 15.98 -1.32 4.52
CA LEU A 120 15.01 -1.11 5.59
C LEU A 120 13.73 -0.40 5.14
N GLU A 121 13.58 -0.12 3.85
CA GLU A 121 12.32 0.33 3.28
C GLU A 121 11.42 -0.88 3.00
N ILE A 122 10.34 -1.02 3.76
CA ILE A 122 9.42 -2.16 3.69
C ILE A 122 8.07 -1.68 3.14
N LYS A 123 7.79 -1.98 1.88
CA LYS A 123 6.53 -1.58 1.22
C LYS A 123 5.42 -2.62 1.36
N ALA A 124 5.77 -3.88 1.49
CA ALA A 124 4.81 -4.96 1.61
C ALA A 124 5.20 -5.93 2.72
N LEU A 125 4.22 -6.37 3.49
CA LEU A 125 4.32 -7.49 4.40
C LEU A 125 3.18 -8.47 4.12
N LEU A 126 3.52 -9.74 4.06
CA LEU A 126 2.56 -10.82 3.87
C LEU A 126 2.82 -11.90 4.92
N ALA A 127 1.91 -12.04 5.89
CA ALA A 127 1.96 -13.11 6.89
C ALA A 127 1.00 -14.23 6.47
N VAL A 128 1.55 -15.41 6.26
CA VAL A 128 0.84 -16.62 5.82
C VAL A 128 1.24 -17.83 6.69
N SER A 129 0.64 -18.98 6.42
CA SER A 129 0.88 -20.18 7.25
C SER A 129 2.32 -20.68 7.27
N ASP A 130 3.09 -20.41 6.23
CA ASP A 130 4.48 -20.85 6.08
C ASP A 130 5.51 -19.81 6.50
N GLY A 131 5.10 -18.63 6.97
CA GLY A 131 5.99 -17.59 7.44
C GLY A 131 5.55 -16.16 7.10
N VAL A 132 6.47 -15.23 7.24
CA VAL A 132 6.28 -13.82 6.92
C VAL A 132 7.20 -13.45 5.77
N TYR A 133 6.65 -12.77 4.77
CA TYR A 133 7.39 -12.24 3.63
C TYR A 133 7.41 -10.72 3.69
N ALA A 134 8.52 -10.13 3.25
CA ALA A 134 8.70 -8.68 3.14
C ALA A 134 9.10 -8.31 1.71
N GLY A 135 8.37 -7.36 1.13
CA GLY A 135 8.75 -6.67 -0.11
C GLY A 135 9.54 -5.41 0.23
N THR A 136 10.75 -5.33 -0.30
CA THR A 136 11.72 -4.26 -0.04
C THR A 136 12.13 -3.56 -1.34
N SER A 137 13.03 -2.58 -1.25
CA SER A 137 13.67 -1.97 -2.41
C SER A 137 14.70 -2.88 -3.10
N ASP A 138 15.00 -4.05 -2.52
CA ASP A 138 15.96 -5.04 -3.04
C ASP A 138 15.31 -6.44 -3.10
N GLY A 139 14.04 -6.50 -3.55
CA GLY A 139 13.32 -7.75 -3.76
C GLY A 139 12.53 -8.26 -2.57
N VAL A 140 12.36 -9.58 -2.52
CA VAL A 140 11.51 -10.27 -1.55
C VAL A 140 12.33 -11.09 -0.57
N TYR A 141 12.05 -10.90 0.71
CA TYR A 141 12.65 -11.66 1.82
C TYR A 141 11.60 -12.50 2.53
N ARG A 142 12.04 -13.63 3.11
CA ARG A 142 11.25 -14.49 3.98
C ARG A 142 11.90 -14.57 5.36
N LEU A 143 11.09 -14.45 6.41
CA LEU A 143 11.53 -14.64 7.79
C LEU A 143 11.58 -16.13 8.14
N VAL A 144 12.77 -16.62 8.48
CA VAL A 144 13.00 -18.00 8.91
C VAL A 144 13.89 -17.96 10.14
N ALA A 145 13.45 -18.56 11.25
CA ALA A 145 14.21 -18.63 12.49
C ALA A 145 14.83 -17.29 12.93
N GLU A 146 13.99 -16.24 12.97
CA GLU A 146 14.36 -14.86 13.39
C GLU A 146 15.39 -14.18 12.45
N ARG A 147 15.56 -14.69 11.25
CA ARG A 147 16.43 -14.10 10.23
C ARG A 147 15.72 -13.98 8.89
N TRP A 148 15.88 -12.84 8.25
CA TRP A 148 15.44 -12.65 6.87
C TRP A 148 16.43 -13.24 5.89
N SER A 149 15.90 -13.98 4.95
CA SER A 149 16.67 -14.52 3.82
C SER A 149 15.98 -14.14 2.53
N VAL A 150 16.74 -13.76 1.51
CA VAL A 150 16.19 -13.50 0.19
C VAL A 150 15.51 -14.77 -0.35
N VAL A 151 14.30 -14.61 -0.90
CA VAL A 151 13.52 -15.75 -1.43
C VAL A 151 14.25 -16.36 -2.63
N THR A 152 14.68 -15.52 -3.56
CA THR A 152 15.54 -15.89 -4.72
C THR A 152 16.01 -14.61 -5.40
N THR A 153 17.03 -14.73 -6.25
CA THR A 153 17.57 -13.64 -7.06
C THR A 153 16.63 -13.25 -8.21
N GLY A 154 16.88 -12.10 -8.84
CA GLY A 154 16.13 -11.63 -10.01
C GLY A 154 15.19 -10.47 -9.75
N LEU A 155 15.14 -10.00 -8.49
CA LEU A 155 14.50 -8.74 -8.09
C LEU A 155 15.49 -7.80 -7.41
N ASP A 156 16.78 -7.96 -7.66
CA ASP A 156 17.82 -7.08 -7.14
C ASP A 156 17.55 -5.65 -7.62
N ASP A 157 17.62 -4.67 -6.71
CA ASP A 157 17.34 -3.25 -6.96
C ASP A 157 15.93 -2.96 -7.53
N ILE A 158 14.98 -3.86 -7.28
CA ILE A 158 13.58 -3.70 -7.68
C ILE A 158 12.69 -3.56 -6.45
N LEU A 159 12.03 -2.39 -6.38
CA LEU A 159 11.07 -2.12 -5.31
C LEU A 159 9.82 -2.98 -5.47
N VAL A 160 9.51 -3.75 -4.41
CA VAL A 160 8.34 -4.63 -4.34
C VAL A 160 7.26 -3.98 -3.47
N HIS A 161 6.15 -3.60 -4.10
CA HIS A 161 5.03 -2.89 -3.45
C HIS A 161 3.94 -3.81 -2.91
N ALA A 162 3.79 -4.99 -3.49
CA ALA A 162 2.72 -5.91 -3.14
C ALA A 162 3.17 -7.36 -3.20
N LEU A 163 2.62 -8.18 -2.31
CA LEU A 163 2.85 -9.62 -2.23
C LEU A 163 1.53 -10.35 -2.12
N ALA A 164 1.40 -11.49 -2.80
CA ALA A 164 0.29 -12.41 -2.63
C ALA A 164 0.77 -13.85 -2.80
N LEU A 165 0.21 -14.78 -2.01
CA LEU A 165 0.52 -16.20 -2.08
C LEU A 165 -0.73 -16.98 -2.45
N SER A 166 -0.68 -17.73 -3.54
CA SER A 166 -1.78 -18.60 -3.94
C SER A 166 -1.78 -19.92 -3.17
N SER A 167 -2.90 -20.61 -3.19
CA SER A 167 -3.08 -21.88 -2.48
C SER A 167 -2.15 -23.01 -2.97
N ASP A 168 -1.64 -22.91 -4.19
CA ASP A 168 -0.66 -23.85 -4.76
C ASP A 168 0.80 -23.51 -4.40
N GLY A 169 1.01 -22.52 -3.54
CA GLY A 169 2.33 -22.07 -3.08
C GLY A 169 3.06 -21.14 -4.06
N THR A 170 2.37 -20.63 -5.09
CA THR A 170 2.96 -19.63 -5.99
C THR A 170 2.94 -18.26 -5.32
N LEU A 171 4.12 -17.63 -5.19
CA LEU A 171 4.28 -16.28 -4.67
C LEU A 171 4.26 -15.27 -5.82
N PHE A 172 3.46 -14.23 -5.69
CA PHE A 172 3.37 -13.12 -6.62
C PHE A 172 3.94 -11.86 -5.98
N ALA A 173 4.74 -11.13 -6.74
CA ALA A 173 5.30 -9.84 -6.36
C ALA A 173 4.90 -8.77 -7.37
N GLY A 174 4.25 -7.71 -6.90
CA GLY A 174 3.97 -6.50 -7.66
C GLY A 174 5.11 -5.52 -7.49
N THR A 175 5.67 -5.05 -8.60
CA THR A 175 6.93 -4.29 -8.59
C THR A 175 6.80 -2.91 -9.23
N SER A 176 7.76 -2.04 -8.94
CA SER A 176 8.05 -0.84 -9.72
C SER A 176 8.93 -1.21 -10.92
N GLY A 177 8.37 -1.14 -12.11
CA GLY A 177 9.11 -1.24 -13.38
C GLY A 177 9.23 -2.63 -14.00
N LYS A 178 8.93 -3.74 -13.27
CA LYS A 178 8.90 -5.09 -13.86
C LYS A 178 7.51 -5.71 -13.92
N GLY A 179 6.47 -4.98 -13.49
CA GLY A 179 5.10 -5.47 -13.44
C GLY A 179 4.92 -6.56 -12.39
N ILE A 180 4.21 -7.63 -12.75
CA ILE A 180 3.98 -8.77 -11.87
C ILE A 180 5.03 -9.84 -12.11
N MET A 181 5.67 -10.25 -11.03
CA MET A 181 6.64 -11.34 -11.00
C MET A 181 6.04 -12.53 -10.25
N ARG A 182 6.28 -13.72 -10.72
CA ARG A 182 5.82 -14.98 -10.15
C ARG A 182 6.99 -15.87 -9.76
N PHE A 183 6.94 -16.46 -8.58
CA PHE A 183 7.93 -17.41 -8.09
C PHE A 183 7.22 -18.67 -7.55
N LYS A 184 7.77 -19.82 -7.86
CA LYS A 184 7.41 -21.12 -7.29
C LYS A 184 8.68 -21.79 -6.78
N ALA A 185 8.62 -22.49 -5.66
CA ALA A 185 9.81 -23.04 -4.99
C ALA A 185 10.69 -23.93 -5.89
N GLN A 186 10.12 -24.53 -6.92
CA GLN A 186 10.85 -25.36 -7.90
C GLN A 186 11.37 -24.55 -9.11
N SER A 187 11.10 -23.25 -9.18
CA SER A 187 11.55 -22.39 -10.28
C SER A 187 13.02 -21.98 -10.07
N ALA A 188 13.75 -21.76 -11.17
CA ALA A 188 15.11 -21.22 -11.13
C ALA A 188 15.18 -19.77 -10.63
N GLY A 189 14.03 -19.06 -10.54
CA GLY A 189 13.94 -17.67 -10.10
C GLY A 189 12.58 -17.07 -10.39
N TRP A 190 12.49 -15.74 -10.31
CA TRP A 190 11.29 -14.98 -10.62
C TRP A 190 11.01 -14.97 -12.13
N VAL A 191 9.75 -15.18 -12.50
CA VAL A 191 9.29 -15.16 -13.89
C VAL A 191 8.32 -13.99 -14.06
N ARG A 192 8.62 -13.10 -15.01
CA ARG A 192 7.75 -11.97 -15.35
C ARG A 192 6.45 -12.46 -16.01
N GLN A 193 5.35 -11.81 -15.70
CA GLN A 193 4.00 -12.08 -16.25
C GLN A 193 3.49 -10.88 -17.08
N PRO A 194 3.96 -10.68 -18.32
CA PRO A 194 3.67 -9.47 -19.09
C PRO A 194 2.36 -9.54 -19.90
N HIS A 195 1.73 -10.73 -20.01
CA HIS A 195 0.63 -10.92 -20.94
C HIS A 195 -0.67 -10.27 -20.45
N GLY A 196 -1.14 -9.24 -21.18
CA GLY A 196 -2.42 -8.57 -20.92
C GLY A 196 -2.38 -7.41 -19.92
N LEU A 197 -1.24 -7.17 -19.28
CA LEU A 197 -1.04 -5.99 -18.43
C LEU A 197 -0.74 -4.77 -19.32
N LYS A 198 -1.78 -4.10 -19.78
CA LYS A 198 -1.69 -2.91 -20.62
C LYS A 198 -2.64 -1.84 -20.10
N ASP A 199 -2.18 -0.61 -20.07
CA ASP A 199 -2.98 0.56 -19.78
C ASP A 199 -3.96 0.89 -20.94
N HIS A 200 -4.68 2.03 -20.83
CA HIS A 200 -5.62 2.49 -21.86
C HIS A 200 -4.95 2.86 -23.17
N GLU A 201 -3.67 3.20 -23.16
CA GLU A 201 -2.87 3.54 -24.34
C GLU A 201 -2.20 2.32 -24.96
N GLY A 202 -2.34 1.14 -24.33
CA GLY A 202 -1.78 -0.14 -24.78
C GLY A 202 -0.34 -0.39 -24.33
N MET A 203 0.21 0.47 -23.47
CA MET A 203 1.51 0.24 -22.82
C MET A 203 1.41 -0.84 -21.75
N THR A 204 2.49 -1.57 -21.54
CA THR A 204 2.53 -2.60 -20.49
C THR A 204 2.60 -1.92 -19.13
N GLU A 205 1.62 -2.21 -18.26
CA GLU A 205 1.63 -1.72 -16.90
C GLU A 205 2.76 -2.34 -16.09
N ASN A 206 3.65 -1.50 -15.61
CA ASN A 206 4.85 -1.93 -14.89
C ASN A 206 4.84 -1.58 -13.40
N PHE A 207 3.90 -0.73 -12.95
CA PHE A 207 3.83 -0.27 -11.56
C PHE A 207 2.63 -0.91 -10.86
N ILE A 208 2.86 -2.07 -10.25
CA ILE A 208 1.84 -2.82 -9.53
C ILE A 208 1.88 -2.43 -8.05
N ARG A 209 0.79 -1.87 -7.57
CA ARG A 209 0.68 -1.30 -6.23
C ARG A 209 0.04 -2.24 -5.22
N VAL A 210 -0.91 -3.06 -5.66
CA VAL A 210 -1.63 -3.98 -4.81
C VAL A 210 -1.90 -5.29 -5.55
N LEU A 211 -1.81 -6.40 -4.83
CA LEU A 211 -2.17 -7.73 -5.28
C LEU A 211 -3.07 -8.38 -4.24
N THR A 212 -4.13 -9.06 -4.68
CA THR A 212 -4.96 -9.92 -3.84
C THR A 212 -5.40 -11.15 -4.61
N ILE A 213 -5.74 -12.21 -3.89
CA ILE A 213 -6.22 -13.48 -4.46
C ILE A 213 -7.54 -13.80 -3.77
N ASP A 214 -8.57 -14.11 -4.55
CA ASP A 214 -9.87 -14.53 -4.04
C ASP A 214 -9.89 -16.01 -3.65
N SER A 215 -10.99 -16.45 -3.04
CA SER A 215 -11.17 -17.84 -2.61
C SER A 215 -11.27 -18.86 -3.76
N GLU A 216 -11.53 -18.39 -4.99
CA GLU A 216 -11.61 -19.21 -6.20
C GLU A 216 -10.26 -19.30 -6.94
N GLY A 217 -9.23 -18.58 -6.45
CA GLY A 217 -7.90 -18.51 -7.05
C GLY A 217 -7.77 -17.42 -8.11
N GLY A 218 -8.76 -16.56 -8.26
CA GLY A 218 -8.69 -15.36 -9.09
C GLY A 218 -7.71 -14.36 -8.50
N ILE A 219 -6.79 -13.87 -9.32
CA ILE A 219 -5.74 -12.92 -8.89
C ILE A 219 -6.11 -11.53 -9.42
N TYR A 220 -6.09 -10.54 -8.54
CA TYR A 220 -6.38 -9.15 -8.88
C TYR A 220 -5.16 -8.27 -8.63
N ALA A 221 -4.84 -7.43 -9.60
CA ALA A 221 -3.73 -6.50 -9.54
C ALA A 221 -4.25 -5.07 -9.72
N GLY A 222 -3.92 -4.21 -8.79
CA GLY A 222 -4.13 -2.77 -8.89
C GLY A 222 -2.84 -2.07 -9.21
N THR A 223 -2.92 -1.11 -10.14
CA THR A 223 -1.78 -0.39 -10.67
C THR A 223 -1.76 1.06 -10.19
N PHE A 224 -0.68 1.76 -10.48
CA PHE A 224 -0.57 3.18 -10.14
C PHE A 224 -1.50 4.07 -10.99
N ASP A 225 -1.65 3.76 -12.28
CA ASP A 225 -2.40 4.57 -13.25
C ASP A 225 -3.10 3.78 -14.37
N GLY A 226 -2.97 2.45 -14.40
CA GLY A 226 -3.60 1.56 -15.40
C GLY A 226 -4.85 0.84 -14.91
N GLY A 227 -5.34 1.12 -13.69
CA GLY A 227 -6.55 0.53 -13.14
C GLY A 227 -6.38 -0.86 -12.54
N VAL A 228 -7.41 -1.69 -12.65
CA VAL A 228 -7.47 -3.05 -12.09
C VAL A 228 -7.42 -4.10 -13.18
N PHE A 229 -6.56 -5.08 -12.99
CA PHE A 229 -6.44 -6.28 -13.83
C PHE A 229 -6.82 -7.53 -13.04
N CYS A 230 -7.33 -8.52 -13.74
CA CYS A 230 -7.70 -9.82 -13.18
C CYS A 230 -7.10 -10.95 -14.02
N SER A 231 -6.59 -11.98 -13.35
CA SER A 231 -6.18 -13.27 -13.93
C SER A 231 -6.98 -14.40 -13.29
N VAL A 232 -7.42 -15.35 -14.11
CA VAL A 232 -8.13 -16.57 -13.67
C VAL A 232 -7.37 -17.85 -14.03
N ASP A 233 -6.14 -17.71 -14.55
CA ASP A 233 -5.30 -18.80 -15.03
C ASP A 233 -3.94 -18.87 -14.29
N GLY A 234 -3.95 -18.48 -13.01
CA GLY A 234 -2.75 -18.51 -12.17
C GLY A 234 -1.71 -17.43 -12.54
N GLY A 235 -2.15 -16.29 -13.07
CA GLY A 235 -1.31 -15.17 -13.43
C GLY A 235 -0.64 -15.27 -14.79
N VAL A 236 -1.05 -16.20 -15.65
CA VAL A 236 -0.48 -16.38 -17.01
C VAL A 236 -0.98 -15.29 -17.94
N THR A 237 -2.30 -15.00 -17.92
CA THR A 237 -2.89 -13.91 -18.68
C THR A 237 -3.66 -12.96 -17.78
N TRP A 238 -3.69 -11.68 -18.16
CA TRP A 238 -4.34 -10.61 -17.43
C TRP A 238 -5.31 -9.84 -18.32
N ARG A 239 -6.46 -9.48 -17.78
CA ARG A 239 -7.44 -8.66 -18.46
C ARG A 239 -7.83 -7.45 -17.61
N PRO A 240 -7.99 -6.26 -18.20
CA PRO A 240 -8.48 -5.11 -17.47
C PRO A 240 -9.95 -5.30 -17.11
N ILE A 241 -10.32 -4.89 -15.88
CA ILE A 241 -11.68 -4.91 -15.37
C ILE A 241 -12.15 -3.54 -14.88
N SER A 242 -11.37 -2.49 -15.09
CA SER A 242 -11.60 -1.14 -14.56
C SER A 242 -12.14 -0.14 -15.58
N ARG A 243 -12.54 -0.56 -16.78
CA ARG A 243 -12.97 0.37 -17.86
C ARG A 243 -14.05 1.38 -17.47
N ALA A 244 -14.92 1.04 -16.53
CA ALA A 244 -15.99 1.92 -16.03
C ALA A 244 -15.63 2.54 -14.67
N LEU A 245 -14.41 2.36 -14.19
CA LEU A 245 -13.95 2.95 -12.94
C LEU A 245 -13.47 4.40 -13.21
N PRO A 246 -13.94 5.40 -12.46
CA PRO A 246 -13.60 6.80 -12.72
C PRO A 246 -12.18 7.21 -12.33
N ASN A 247 -11.41 6.30 -11.73
CA ASN A 247 -10.02 6.57 -11.34
C ASN A 247 -9.16 5.31 -11.45
N ASP A 248 -8.01 5.43 -12.06
CA ASP A 248 -7.10 4.33 -12.38
C ASP A 248 -5.98 4.12 -11.34
N SER A 249 -5.82 5.04 -10.37
CA SER A 249 -4.85 4.89 -9.28
C SER A 249 -5.40 4.01 -8.17
N ILE A 250 -5.05 2.73 -8.21
CA ILE A 250 -5.56 1.72 -7.27
C ILE A 250 -4.64 1.62 -6.06
N ARG A 251 -5.22 1.72 -4.87
CA ARG A 251 -4.48 1.72 -3.59
C ARG A 251 -4.83 0.56 -2.68
N GLY A 252 -6.00 -0.04 -2.86
CA GLY A 252 -6.45 -1.21 -2.12
C GLY A 252 -7.44 -2.02 -2.92
N ILE A 253 -7.40 -3.34 -2.75
CA ILE A 253 -8.36 -4.28 -3.32
C ILE A 253 -8.77 -5.23 -2.22
N LEU A 254 -10.08 -5.37 -2.00
CA LEU A 254 -10.69 -6.29 -1.08
C LEU A 254 -11.70 -7.15 -1.81
N PHE A 255 -11.66 -8.45 -1.61
CA PHE A 255 -12.62 -9.40 -2.14
C PHE A 255 -13.29 -10.18 -1.00
N ASN A 256 -14.62 -10.31 -1.05
CA ASN A 256 -15.40 -11.15 -0.16
C ASN A 256 -16.65 -11.67 -0.88
N SER A 257 -17.51 -12.42 -0.17
CA SER A 257 -18.74 -12.99 -0.72
C SER A 257 -19.73 -11.97 -1.27
N ARG A 258 -19.56 -10.67 -0.95
CA ARG A 258 -20.43 -9.57 -1.40
C ARG A 258 -19.93 -8.86 -2.65
N GLY A 259 -18.71 -9.19 -3.11
CA GLY A 259 -18.12 -8.62 -4.33
C GLY A 259 -16.67 -8.20 -4.20
N LEU A 260 -16.21 -7.48 -5.20
CA LEU A 260 -14.89 -6.86 -5.27
C LEU A 260 -15.00 -5.37 -4.93
N PHE A 261 -14.19 -4.92 -3.99
CA PHE A 261 -14.10 -3.54 -3.54
C PHE A 261 -12.73 -2.99 -3.89
N VAL A 262 -12.70 -1.77 -4.39
CA VAL A 262 -11.48 -1.10 -4.82
C VAL A 262 -11.38 0.27 -4.16
N ALA A 263 -10.28 0.50 -3.48
CA ALA A 263 -9.89 1.80 -2.93
C ALA A 263 -9.00 2.52 -3.94
N THR A 264 -9.34 3.78 -4.22
CA THR A 264 -8.65 4.62 -5.20
C THR A 264 -8.21 5.95 -4.59
N GLY A 265 -7.52 6.77 -5.37
CA GLY A 265 -7.25 8.16 -5.01
C GLY A 265 -8.50 9.05 -4.96
N HIS A 266 -9.67 8.56 -5.42
CA HIS A 266 -10.92 9.31 -5.53
C HIS A 266 -12.13 8.55 -4.95
N GLY A 267 -11.90 7.74 -3.93
CA GLY A 267 -12.94 7.03 -3.18
C GLY A 267 -12.90 5.52 -3.32
N ILE A 268 -13.97 4.89 -2.83
CA ILE A 268 -14.17 3.45 -2.79
C ILE A 268 -15.27 3.06 -3.76
N PHE A 269 -15.05 2.00 -4.52
CA PHE A 269 -15.98 1.48 -5.51
C PHE A 269 -16.17 -0.02 -5.32
N LYS A 270 -17.36 -0.52 -5.66
CA LYS A 270 -17.73 -1.94 -5.60
C LYS A 270 -18.21 -2.43 -6.95
N THR A 271 -17.84 -3.66 -7.30
CA THR A 271 -18.45 -4.41 -8.40
C THR A 271 -18.89 -5.79 -7.92
N THR A 272 -20.02 -6.30 -8.50
CA THR A 272 -20.51 -7.67 -8.32
C THR A 272 -20.58 -8.43 -9.65
N ASP A 273 -20.20 -7.78 -10.76
CA ASP A 273 -20.29 -8.29 -12.12
C ASP A 273 -18.91 -8.37 -12.83
N LYS A 274 -17.85 -8.58 -12.03
CA LYS A 274 -16.46 -8.73 -12.50
C LYS A 274 -15.95 -7.48 -13.24
N GLY A 275 -16.36 -6.30 -12.76
CA GLY A 275 -15.87 -5.00 -13.24
C GLY A 275 -16.61 -4.43 -14.45
N ARG A 276 -17.77 -4.99 -14.83
CA ARG A 276 -18.62 -4.42 -15.90
C ARG A 276 -19.25 -3.10 -15.44
N GLN A 277 -19.67 -3.06 -14.18
CA GLN A 277 -20.21 -1.84 -13.54
C GLN A 277 -19.54 -1.65 -12.17
N TRP A 278 -19.35 -0.38 -11.79
CA TRP A 278 -18.80 0.03 -10.51
C TRP A 278 -19.75 0.98 -9.81
N VAL A 279 -20.07 0.68 -8.57
CA VAL A 279 -20.93 1.51 -7.72
C VAL A 279 -20.06 2.24 -6.71
N PRO A 280 -20.14 3.58 -6.62
CA PRO A 280 -19.41 4.33 -5.60
C PRO A 280 -19.97 4.06 -4.21
N LEU A 281 -19.07 3.92 -3.24
CA LEU A 281 -19.37 3.70 -1.83
C LEU A 281 -18.72 4.80 -0.97
N ASN A 282 -19.09 6.06 -1.22
CA ASN A 282 -18.38 7.22 -0.67
C ASN A 282 -19.22 8.05 0.32
N LYS A 283 -20.45 7.64 0.63
CA LYS A 283 -21.34 8.40 1.53
C LYS A 283 -20.76 8.47 2.93
N GLY A 284 -20.48 9.68 3.41
CA GLY A 284 -19.89 9.94 4.73
C GLY A 284 -18.37 10.06 4.76
N LEU A 285 -17.66 9.72 3.65
CA LEU A 285 -16.24 10.03 3.52
C LEU A 285 -16.05 11.54 3.36
N THR A 286 -15.23 12.13 4.19
CA THR A 286 -14.78 13.53 4.05
C THR A 286 -13.46 13.65 3.28
N SER A 287 -12.70 12.55 3.20
CA SER A 287 -11.49 12.44 2.39
C SER A 287 -11.65 11.30 1.38
N MET A 288 -11.47 11.61 0.09
CA MET A 288 -11.55 10.64 -1.01
C MET A 288 -10.21 9.98 -1.33
N ALA A 289 -9.10 10.49 -0.77
CA ALA A 289 -7.76 9.93 -0.99
C ALA A 289 -7.54 8.70 -0.12
N ILE A 290 -8.17 7.56 -0.51
CA ILE A 290 -8.07 6.32 0.24
C ILE A 290 -6.66 5.75 0.10
N GLN A 291 -6.03 5.36 1.19
CA GLN A 291 -4.69 4.77 1.21
C GLN A 291 -4.74 3.26 1.45
N VAL A 292 -5.67 2.80 2.27
CA VAL A 292 -5.84 1.39 2.63
C VAL A 292 -7.31 1.10 2.93
N LEU A 293 -7.74 -0.12 2.59
CA LEU A 293 -9.07 -0.65 2.88
C LEU A 293 -8.93 -2.06 3.42
N ILE A 294 -9.53 -2.34 4.57
CA ILE A 294 -9.60 -3.67 5.15
C ILE A 294 -11.02 -4.02 5.59
N GLU A 295 -11.26 -5.32 5.75
CA GLU A 295 -12.44 -5.87 6.41
C GLU A 295 -12.02 -6.56 7.71
N SER A 296 -12.76 -6.30 8.80
CA SER A 296 -12.62 -6.99 10.08
C SER A 296 -13.98 -7.51 10.51
N GLY A 297 -14.08 -8.81 10.75
CA GLY A 297 -15.37 -9.45 10.99
C GLY A 297 -16.34 -9.30 9.80
N ALA A 298 -17.50 -9.93 9.87
CA ALA A 298 -18.44 -9.93 8.76
C ALA A 298 -19.03 -8.53 8.49
N GLY A 299 -18.61 -7.88 7.40
CA GLY A 299 -19.17 -6.64 6.89
C GLY A 299 -18.69 -5.35 7.54
N VAL A 300 -17.75 -5.40 8.47
CA VAL A 300 -17.18 -4.20 9.08
C VAL A 300 -15.92 -3.78 8.30
N PHE A 301 -16.02 -2.63 7.64
CA PHE A 301 -14.93 -2.09 6.84
C PHE A 301 -14.23 -0.94 7.55
N TYR A 302 -12.93 -0.82 7.32
CA TYR A 302 -12.09 0.28 7.76
C TYR A 302 -11.31 0.83 6.58
N ALA A 303 -11.33 2.15 6.43
CA ALA A 303 -10.58 2.86 5.42
C ALA A 303 -9.62 3.84 6.09
N GLY A 304 -8.33 3.74 5.74
CA GLY A 304 -7.35 4.77 6.03
C GLY A 304 -7.25 5.73 4.86
N THR A 305 -7.21 7.02 5.15
CA THR A 305 -7.17 8.10 4.16
C THR A 305 -6.00 9.03 4.42
N SER A 306 -5.80 10.01 3.54
CA SER A 306 -4.86 11.11 3.81
C SER A 306 -5.28 11.99 4.99
N ASP A 307 -6.51 11.86 5.47
CA ASP A 307 -7.13 12.70 6.50
C ASP A 307 -7.90 11.86 7.53
N GLY A 308 -7.20 10.89 8.13
CA GLY A 308 -7.72 10.04 9.18
C GLY A 308 -8.27 8.69 8.73
N ALA A 309 -9.04 8.08 9.61
CA ALA A 309 -9.64 6.77 9.44
C ALA A 309 -11.17 6.83 9.48
N PHE A 310 -11.79 5.91 8.73
CA PHE A 310 -13.24 5.76 8.63
C PHE A 310 -13.65 4.31 8.85
N ARG A 311 -14.84 4.11 9.39
CA ARG A 311 -15.47 2.81 9.60
C ARG A 311 -16.84 2.76 8.94
N SER A 312 -17.16 1.60 8.37
CA SER A 312 -18.47 1.27 7.86
C SER A 312 -18.96 -0.04 8.45
N ASP A 313 -20.18 -0.05 8.98
CA ASP A 313 -20.86 -1.24 9.53
C ASP A 313 -21.92 -1.79 8.57
N ASP A 314 -22.00 -1.26 7.34
CA ASP A 314 -23.05 -1.55 6.36
C ASP A 314 -22.48 -1.86 4.96
N ASP A 315 -21.38 -2.58 4.89
CA ASP A 315 -20.70 -3.01 3.66
C ASP A 315 -20.18 -1.83 2.80
N GLY A 316 -19.75 -0.75 3.45
CA GLY A 316 -19.24 0.43 2.78
C GLY A 316 -20.31 1.39 2.25
N ARG A 317 -21.59 1.17 2.54
CA ARG A 317 -22.67 2.06 2.09
C ARG A 317 -22.63 3.42 2.76
N THR A 318 -22.25 3.43 4.05
CA THR A 318 -22.02 4.67 4.82
C THR A 318 -20.75 4.56 5.64
N TRP A 319 -20.03 5.67 5.74
CA TRP A 319 -18.78 5.79 6.48
C TRP A 319 -18.88 6.80 7.59
N ASN A 320 -18.34 6.46 8.75
CA ASN A 320 -18.24 7.34 9.91
C ASN A 320 -16.77 7.58 10.23
N PRO A 321 -16.36 8.83 10.49
CA PRO A 321 -14.99 9.11 10.93
C PRO A 321 -14.73 8.50 12.31
N ILE A 322 -13.54 7.94 12.50
CA ILE A 322 -13.10 7.28 13.73
C ILE A 322 -11.74 7.83 14.16
N ASN A 323 -11.63 9.14 14.34
CA ASN A 323 -10.36 9.84 14.52
C ASN A 323 -10.02 10.16 15.99
N GLN A 324 -10.90 9.85 16.95
CA GLN A 324 -10.66 10.16 18.36
C GLN A 324 -9.38 9.48 18.88
N GLY A 325 -8.35 10.28 19.19
CA GLY A 325 -7.04 9.80 19.64
C GLY A 325 -6.03 9.50 18.53
N LEU A 326 -6.40 9.65 17.24
CA LEU A 326 -5.44 9.65 16.12
C LEU A 326 -4.70 10.98 15.98
N GLU A 327 -5.11 11.99 16.72
CA GLU A 327 -4.49 13.31 16.69
C GLU A 327 -3.07 13.23 17.24
N GLY A 328 -2.12 13.78 16.50
CA GLY A 328 -0.74 13.87 16.95
C GLY A 328 -0.63 14.87 18.09
N GLY A 329 -0.07 14.46 19.23
CA GLY A 329 0.65 15.41 20.06
C GLY A 329 1.72 16.12 19.20
N GLU A 330 2.23 17.28 19.64
CA GLU A 330 3.16 18.21 18.96
C GLU A 330 3.95 17.58 17.79
N ALA A 331 3.82 18.19 16.60
CA ALA A 331 4.53 17.77 15.40
C ALA A 331 6.01 17.55 15.70
N PRO A 332 6.62 16.45 15.28
CA PRO A 332 8.07 16.31 15.37
C PRO A 332 8.72 17.46 14.60
N ALA A 333 9.77 18.04 15.17
CA ALA A 333 10.50 19.15 14.56
C ALA A 333 10.84 18.85 13.09
N PRO A 334 10.73 19.82 12.17
CA PRO A 334 10.92 19.60 10.75
C PRO A 334 12.31 19.01 10.48
N PHE A 335 12.36 17.87 9.83
CA PHE A 335 13.60 17.23 9.39
C PHE A 335 14.30 18.16 8.40
N ARG A 336 15.45 18.69 8.79
CA ARG A 336 16.37 19.32 7.83
C ARG A 336 17.15 18.22 7.12
N PHE A 337 16.92 18.09 5.83
CA PHE A 337 17.79 17.29 4.97
C PHE A 337 19.21 17.88 5.01
N ARG A 338 20.19 17.08 5.39
CA ARG A 338 21.61 17.35 5.20
C ARG A 338 22.12 16.62 3.98
#